data_34daca69a2dfd17cf4a68fbccc795777
#
_entry.id   34daca69a2dfd17cf4a68fbccc795777
#
_cell.length_a   1.000
_cell.length_b   1.000
_cell.length_c   1.000
_cell.angle_alpha   90.00
_cell.angle_beta   90.00
_cell.angle_gamma   90.00
#
_symmetry.space_group_name_H-M   'P 1'
#
loop_
_entity.id
_entity.type
_entity.pdbx_description
1 polymer ?
#
loop_
_entity_poly.entity_id
_entity_poly.type
_entity_poly.pdbx_seq_one_letter_code
_entity_poly.pdbx_strand_id
1 'polypeptide(L)'
;SLFLGAMLGGVYGQIIHGIFPSVAAQPGAYALVGMGAVVAGTTHAPLTAMLILFELTDDYHIILPLMLATVVSTLVAKAIYRESIYTLKLSRRGLRVAQGLDVSLLESIQVEEVMQPNCDFVKMQTPLGDIVSLLQHSELTDFPVVNDQGELKGMVSFQDIKAVMGDTEVYPLL
;
A
#
# COMPACT_ATOMS: atom_id res chain seq x y z
N SER A 1 4.19 20.81 10.90
CA SER A 1 3.66 20.09 12.10
C SER A 1 4.33 20.54 13.39
N LEU A 2 5.68 20.59 13.48
CA LEU A 2 6.42 21.02 14.67
C LEU A 2 5.98 22.41 15.17
N PHE A 3 5.94 23.40 14.29
CA PHE A 3 5.52 24.76 14.64
C PHE A 3 4.10 24.82 15.21
N LEU A 4 3.14 24.14 14.58
CA LEU A 4 1.76 24.07 15.07
C LEU A 4 1.70 23.41 16.45
N GLY A 5 2.46 22.33 16.65
CA GLY A 5 2.54 21.65 17.94
C GLY A 5 3.14 22.54 19.03
N ALA A 6 4.20 23.29 18.71
CA ALA A 6 4.81 24.24 19.64
C ALA A 6 3.83 25.36 20.06
N MET A 7 3.12 25.93 19.09
CA MET A 7 2.14 27.00 19.35
C MET A 7 0.99 26.50 20.23
N LEU A 8 0.38 25.38 19.87
CA LEU A 8 -0.74 24.80 20.65
C LEU A 8 -0.30 24.39 22.05
N GLY A 9 0.84 23.69 22.17
CA GLY A 9 1.41 23.29 23.46
C GLY A 9 1.80 24.49 24.33
N GLY A 10 2.40 25.53 23.73
CA GLY A 10 2.78 26.77 24.42
C GLY A 10 1.57 27.54 24.95
N VAL A 11 0.52 27.70 24.12
CA VAL A 11 -0.75 28.34 24.58
C VAL A 11 -1.39 27.53 25.72
N TYR A 12 -1.46 26.21 25.57
CA TYR A 12 -1.96 25.34 26.63
C TYR A 12 -1.14 25.48 27.91
N GLY A 13 0.20 25.50 27.80
CA GLY A 13 1.11 25.66 28.92
C GLY A 13 0.94 27.01 29.62
N GLN A 14 0.72 28.10 28.87
CA GLN A 14 0.43 29.42 29.47
C GLN A 14 -0.89 29.43 30.26
N ILE A 15 -1.92 28.81 29.74
CA ILE A 15 -3.23 28.70 30.41
C ILE A 15 -3.08 27.91 31.72
N ILE A 16 -2.44 26.74 31.66
CA ILE A 16 -2.26 25.89 32.85
C ILE A 16 -1.37 26.56 33.89
N HIS A 17 -0.29 27.21 33.46
CA HIS A 17 0.59 27.95 34.38
C HIS A 17 -0.12 29.13 35.02
N GLY A 18 -1.03 29.81 34.31
CA GLY A 18 -1.85 30.87 34.86
C GLY A 18 -2.86 30.40 35.92
N ILE A 19 -3.37 29.16 35.78
CA ILE A 19 -4.35 28.59 36.73
C ILE A 19 -3.65 27.92 37.95
N PHE A 20 -2.53 27.23 37.70
CA PHE A 20 -1.79 26.47 38.72
C PHE A 20 -0.29 26.80 38.74
N PRO A 21 0.12 28.01 39.11
CA PRO A 21 1.52 28.44 38.99
C PRO A 21 2.51 27.66 39.86
N SER A 22 2.05 27.05 40.95
CA SER A 22 2.89 26.27 41.87
C SER A 22 3.14 24.81 41.45
N VAL A 23 2.37 24.27 40.53
CA VAL A 23 2.46 22.85 40.12
C VAL A 23 2.80 22.71 38.64
N ALA A 24 2.42 23.69 37.82
CA ALA A 24 2.61 23.63 36.38
C ALA A 24 4.08 23.84 36.00
N ALA A 25 4.56 23.03 35.06
CA ALA A 25 5.85 23.22 34.44
C ALA A 25 5.90 24.54 33.66
N GLN A 26 7.10 24.95 33.24
CA GLN A 26 7.24 26.12 32.39
C GLN A 26 6.51 25.93 31.03
N PRO A 27 5.92 26.98 30.44
CA PRO A 27 5.20 26.88 29.17
C PRO A 27 6.00 26.28 28.02
N GLY A 28 7.32 26.41 28.04
CA GLY A 28 8.25 25.83 27.09
C GLY A 28 8.21 24.28 27.08
N ALA A 29 8.06 23.65 28.25
CA ALA A 29 7.95 22.18 28.34
C ALA A 29 6.69 21.67 27.64
N TYR A 30 5.56 22.37 27.83
CA TYR A 30 4.31 22.05 27.14
C TYR A 30 4.40 22.24 25.63
N ALA A 31 5.15 23.26 25.18
CA ALA A 31 5.41 23.49 23.76
C ALA A 31 6.19 22.31 23.14
N LEU A 32 7.23 21.81 23.81
CA LEU A 32 8.01 20.66 23.36
C LEU A 32 7.17 19.37 23.29
N VAL A 33 6.39 19.11 24.34
CA VAL A 33 5.48 17.94 24.34
C VAL A 33 4.42 18.06 23.26
N GLY A 34 3.87 19.26 23.03
CA GLY A 34 2.92 19.54 21.95
C GLY A 34 3.51 19.33 20.56
N MET A 35 4.79 19.72 20.35
CA MET A 35 5.50 19.41 19.09
C MET A 35 5.53 17.91 18.81
N GLY A 36 5.90 17.11 19.81
CA GLY A 36 5.94 15.66 19.69
C GLY A 36 4.59 15.03 19.42
N ALA A 37 3.58 15.47 20.15
CA ALA A 37 2.23 14.97 19.98
C ALA A 37 1.68 15.22 18.58
N VAL A 38 1.86 16.42 18.02
CA VAL A 38 1.38 16.74 16.67
C VAL A 38 2.16 15.98 15.60
N VAL A 39 3.49 15.86 15.74
CA VAL A 39 4.29 15.06 14.80
C VAL A 39 3.87 13.59 14.85
N ALA A 40 3.81 13.01 16.04
CA ALA A 40 3.42 11.60 16.21
C ALA A 40 2.02 11.29 15.66
N GLY A 41 1.05 12.16 15.94
CA GLY A 41 -0.33 12.00 15.45
C GLY A 41 -0.45 12.15 13.95
N THR A 42 0.32 13.04 13.32
CA THR A 42 0.25 13.26 11.86
C THR A 42 1.02 12.21 11.06
N THR A 43 2.15 11.74 11.57
CA THR A 43 3.01 10.76 10.88
C THR A 43 2.71 9.32 11.26
N HIS A 44 1.98 9.07 12.34
CA HIS A 44 1.76 7.78 12.98
C HIS A 44 3.06 7.07 13.42
N ALA A 45 4.08 7.86 13.75
CA ALA A 45 5.40 7.40 14.12
C ALA A 45 5.82 7.96 15.50
N PRO A 46 5.26 7.44 16.61
CA PRO A 46 5.53 7.97 17.96
C PRO A 46 6.99 7.85 18.37
N LEU A 47 7.66 6.73 18.07
CA LEU A 47 9.08 6.54 18.41
C LEU A 47 9.98 7.56 17.70
N THR A 48 9.73 7.82 16.43
CA THR A 48 10.49 8.80 15.65
C THR A 48 10.29 10.19 16.22
N ALA A 49 9.07 10.56 16.58
CA ALA A 49 8.78 11.87 17.20
C ALA A 49 9.48 12.04 18.54
N MET A 50 9.50 10.99 19.39
CA MET A 50 10.21 11.00 20.66
C MET A 50 11.73 11.20 20.47
N LEU A 51 12.34 10.41 19.57
CA LEU A 51 13.78 10.46 19.33
C LEU A 51 14.21 11.81 18.76
N ILE A 52 13.47 12.36 17.80
CA ILE A 52 13.79 13.68 17.22
C ILE A 52 13.76 14.76 18.30
N LEU A 53 12.73 14.78 19.15
CA LEU A 53 12.60 15.82 20.17
C LEU A 53 13.59 15.62 21.30
N PHE A 54 13.90 14.39 21.67
CA PHE A 54 14.93 14.09 22.64
C PHE A 54 16.29 14.59 22.16
N GLU A 55 16.67 14.29 20.92
CA GLU A 55 17.92 14.74 20.31
C GLU A 55 18.02 16.27 20.18
N LEU A 56 16.87 16.94 19.94
CA LEU A 56 16.83 18.40 19.84
C LEU A 56 16.94 19.11 21.19
N THR A 57 16.45 18.49 22.28
CA THR A 57 16.34 19.15 23.59
C THR A 57 17.37 18.72 24.58
N ASP A 58 17.90 17.52 24.45
CA ASP A 58 18.82 16.85 25.39
C ASP A 58 18.35 16.92 26.86
N ASP A 59 17.00 16.98 27.06
CA ASP A 59 16.36 17.10 28.35
C ASP A 59 15.60 15.84 28.74
N TYR A 60 16.16 15.10 29.71
CA TYR A 60 15.59 13.85 30.22
C TYR A 60 14.27 14.05 30.99
N HIS A 61 14.01 15.23 31.55
CA HIS A 61 12.81 15.48 32.35
C HIS A 61 11.53 15.48 31.49
N ILE A 62 11.67 15.75 30.19
CA ILE A 62 10.54 15.82 29.26
C ILE A 62 10.17 14.45 28.68
N ILE A 63 11.03 13.42 28.81
CA ILE A 63 10.84 12.12 28.18
C ILE A 63 9.52 11.47 28.58
N LEU A 64 9.21 11.38 29.85
CA LEU A 64 8.00 10.70 30.34
C LEU A 64 6.70 11.36 29.81
N PRO A 65 6.49 12.69 29.97
CA PRO A 65 5.31 13.35 29.43
C PRO A 65 5.30 13.31 27.88
N LEU A 66 6.45 13.36 27.23
CA LEU A 66 6.57 13.25 25.77
C LEU A 66 6.14 11.86 25.29
N MET A 67 6.59 10.78 25.94
CA MET A 67 6.20 9.40 25.62
C MET A 67 4.68 9.22 25.73
N LEU A 68 4.11 9.67 26.85
CA LEU A 68 2.66 9.57 27.07
C LEU A 68 1.88 10.34 26.00
N ALA A 69 2.26 11.60 25.77
CA ALA A 69 1.58 12.47 24.79
C ALA A 69 1.66 11.95 23.35
N THR A 70 2.83 11.46 22.93
CA THR A 70 3.01 10.92 21.56
C THR A 70 2.26 9.63 21.32
N VAL A 71 2.22 8.73 22.32
CA VAL A 71 1.46 7.48 22.23
C VAL A 71 -0.04 7.76 22.18
N VAL A 72 -0.55 8.57 23.13
CA VAL A 72 -1.97 8.93 23.17
C VAL A 72 -2.38 9.65 21.89
N SER A 73 -1.57 10.62 21.42
CA SER A 73 -1.85 11.34 20.17
C SER A 73 -1.92 10.41 18.97
N THR A 74 -1.00 9.46 18.87
CA THR A 74 -1.00 8.47 17.76
C THR A 74 -2.22 7.56 17.83
N LEU A 75 -2.62 7.10 19.01
CA LEU A 75 -3.80 6.25 19.18
C LEU A 75 -5.08 7.00 18.79
N VAL A 76 -5.24 8.23 19.27
CA VAL A 76 -6.38 9.08 18.93
C VAL A 76 -6.41 9.39 17.44
N ALA A 77 -5.26 9.76 16.86
CA ALA A 77 -5.16 10.05 15.44
C ALA A 77 -5.56 8.83 14.58
N LYS A 78 -5.07 7.62 14.91
CA LYS A 78 -5.43 6.39 14.20
C LYS A 78 -6.90 5.99 14.38
N ALA A 79 -7.50 6.31 15.51
CA ALA A 79 -8.91 6.06 15.76
C ALA A 79 -9.82 6.96 14.91
N ILE A 80 -9.41 8.21 14.67
CA ILE A 80 -10.15 9.18 13.86
C ILE A 80 -9.87 8.97 12.37
N TYR A 81 -8.60 8.76 12.02
CA TYR A 81 -8.17 8.63 10.64
C TYR A 81 -7.01 7.64 10.52
N ARG A 82 -7.22 6.57 9.77
CA ARG A 82 -6.25 5.46 9.65
C ARG A 82 -5.00 5.80 8.84
N GLU A 83 -5.10 6.80 7.96
CA GLU A 83 -4.02 7.17 7.06
C GLU A 83 -3.11 8.23 7.68
N SER A 84 -1.78 8.06 7.54
CA SER A 84 -0.82 9.12 7.88
C SER A 84 -0.78 10.18 6.78
N ILE A 85 -0.14 11.33 7.04
CA ILE A 85 0.05 12.37 6.01
C ILE A 85 0.79 11.84 4.76
N TYR A 86 1.60 10.81 4.89
CA TYR A 86 2.35 10.18 3.79
C TYR A 86 1.48 9.24 2.98
N THR A 87 0.73 8.35 3.66
CA THR A 87 -0.12 7.36 3.00
C THR A 87 -1.39 7.97 2.42
N LEU A 88 -1.89 9.06 3.00
CA LEU A 88 -3.05 9.80 2.49
C LEU A 88 -2.88 10.24 1.03
N LYS A 89 -1.67 10.68 0.68
CA LYS A 89 -1.38 11.14 -0.69
C LYS A 89 -1.41 9.98 -1.70
N LEU A 90 -1.00 8.80 -1.28
CA LEU A 90 -1.04 7.57 -2.09
C LEU A 90 -2.46 7.01 -2.18
N SER A 91 -3.18 6.99 -1.06
CA SER A 91 -4.58 6.58 -1.00
C SER A 91 -5.48 7.42 -1.93
N ARG A 92 -5.25 8.75 -1.99
CA ARG A 92 -5.98 9.64 -2.93
C ARG A 92 -5.67 9.36 -4.41
N ARG A 93 -4.58 8.68 -4.71
CA ARG A 93 -4.23 8.22 -6.07
C ARG A 93 -4.72 6.81 -6.36
N GLY A 94 -5.54 6.22 -5.49
CA GLY A 94 -6.05 4.86 -5.62
C GLY A 94 -5.08 3.76 -5.18
N LEU A 95 -3.88 4.13 -4.71
CA LEU A 95 -2.89 3.18 -4.24
C LEU A 95 -3.09 2.93 -2.74
N ARG A 96 -3.56 1.75 -2.35
CA ARG A 96 -3.65 1.33 -0.95
C ARG A 96 -2.30 0.78 -0.51
N VAL A 97 -1.62 1.51 0.36
CA VAL A 97 -0.39 1.02 1.02
C VAL A 97 -0.79 0.39 2.33
N ALA A 98 -0.78 -0.93 2.42
CA ALA A 98 -0.94 -1.64 3.67
C ALA A 98 0.32 -1.45 4.52
N GLN A 99 0.16 -0.87 5.71
CA GLN A 99 1.27 -0.67 6.63
C GLN A 99 1.71 -2.02 7.21
N GLY A 100 2.88 -2.48 6.84
CA GLY A 100 3.64 -3.45 7.64
C GLY A 100 3.71 -4.89 7.17
N LEU A 101 3.10 -5.27 6.07
CA LEU A 101 3.34 -6.52 5.35
C LEU A 101 3.25 -6.19 3.86
N ASP A 102 4.09 -6.79 3.06
CA ASP A 102 3.93 -6.87 1.61
C ASP A 102 2.60 -7.58 1.31
N VAL A 103 1.49 -6.87 1.54
CA VAL A 103 0.23 -7.26 0.95
C VAL A 103 0.44 -6.99 -0.53
N SER A 104 0.76 -8.04 -1.21
CA SER A 104 0.98 -8.08 -2.64
C SER A 104 -0.14 -7.23 -3.27
N LEU A 105 0.24 -6.19 -4.01
CA LEU A 105 -0.71 -5.41 -4.82
C LEU A 105 -1.60 -6.35 -5.64
N LEU A 106 -1.08 -7.55 -5.91
CA LEU A 106 -1.77 -8.66 -6.58
C LEU A 106 -2.97 -9.20 -5.80
N GLU A 107 -2.98 -9.14 -4.45
CA GLU A 107 -4.14 -9.60 -3.65
C GLU A 107 -5.33 -8.63 -3.73
N SER A 108 -5.10 -7.39 -4.10
CA SER A 108 -6.16 -6.37 -4.22
C SER A 108 -6.70 -6.24 -5.65
N ILE A 109 -6.00 -6.77 -6.65
CA ILE A 109 -6.41 -6.73 -8.06
C ILE A 109 -7.25 -7.97 -8.34
N GLN A 110 -8.49 -7.77 -8.74
CA GLN A 110 -9.37 -8.87 -9.14
C GLN A 110 -9.05 -9.27 -10.59
N VAL A 111 -9.24 -10.56 -10.89
CA VAL A 111 -9.02 -11.09 -12.25
C VAL A 111 -9.85 -10.32 -13.27
N GLU A 112 -11.06 -9.88 -12.91
CA GLU A 112 -11.95 -9.07 -13.73
C GLU A 112 -11.32 -7.75 -14.19
N GLU A 113 -10.43 -7.15 -13.38
CA GLU A 113 -9.76 -5.87 -13.72
C GLU A 113 -8.61 -6.04 -14.73
N VAL A 114 -8.09 -7.27 -14.87
CA VAL A 114 -6.89 -7.55 -15.67
C VAL A 114 -7.19 -8.47 -16.86
N MET A 115 -8.33 -9.19 -16.83
CA MET A 115 -8.70 -10.08 -17.91
C MET A 115 -8.98 -9.31 -19.20
N GLN A 116 -8.60 -9.87 -20.31
CA GLN A 116 -8.98 -9.39 -21.63
C GLN A 116 -10.37 -9.95 -21.99
N PRO A 117 -11.40 -9.09 -22.10
CA PRO A 117 -12.77 -9.56 -22.36
C PRO A 117 -12.95 -10.12 -23.79
N ASN A 118 -12.10 -9.71 -24.72
CA ASN A 118 -12.13 -10.14 -26.10
C ASN A 118 -10.85 -10.95 -26.42
N CYS A 119 -10.83 -12.22 -26.04
CA CYS A 119 -9.77 -13.14 -26.44
C CYS A 119 -10.21 -13.97 -27.63
N ASP A 120 -9.30 -14.21 -28.57
CA ASP A 120 -9.52 -15.16 -29.65
C ASP A 120 -9.59 -16.58 -29.10
N PHE A 121 -10.60 -17.33 -29.50
CA PHE A 121 -10.78 -18.70 -29.07
C PHE A 121 -10.68 -19.65 -30.28
N VAL A 122 -10.27 -20.88 -30.03
CA VAL A 122 -10.16 -21.92 -31.05
C VAL A 122 -11.15 -23.07 -30.76
N LYS A 123 -11.62 -23.73 -31.80
CA LYS A 123 -12.47 -24.91 -31.66
C LYS A 123 -11.63 -26.17 -31.53
N MET A 124 -12.16 -27.19 -30.87
CA MET A 124 -11.49 -28.49 -30.71
C MET A 124 -11.08 -29.15 -32.03
N GLN A 125 -11.75 -28.79 -33.12
CA GLN A 125 -11.51 -29.36 -34.46
C GLN A 125 -10.67 -28.47 -35.36
N THR A 126 -10.18 -27.32 -34.84
CA THR A 126 -9.34 -26.38 -35.61
C THR A 126 -8.00 -27.04 -35.91
N PRO A 127 -7.56 -27.06 -37.17
CA PRO A 127 -6.23 -27.57 -37.54
C PRO A 127 -5.11 -26.78 -36.88
N LEU A 128 -4.02 -27.48 -36.56
CA LEU A 128 -2.88 -26.82 -35.87
C LEU A 128 -2.24 -25.70 -36.72
N GLY A 129 -2.27 -25.83 -38.05
CA GLY A 129 -1.77 -24.80 -38.99
C GLY A 129 -2.52 -23.47 -38.88
N ASP A 130 -3.81 -23.50 -38.62
CA ASP A 130 -4.62 -22.30 -38.45
C ASP A 130 -4.29 -21.60 -37.12
N ILE A 131 -3.95 -22.36 -36.08
CA ILE A 131 -3.53 -21.82 -34.78
C ILE A 131 -2.14 -21.14 -34.92
N VAL A 132 -1.23 -21.72 -35.71
CA VAL A 132 0.07 -21.12 -36.01
C VAL A 132 -0.10 -19.77 -36.75
N SER A 133 -1.08 -19.69 -37.64
CA SER A 133 -1.39 -18.44 -38.34
C SER A 133 -1.99 -17.39 -37.39
N LEU A 134 -2.83 -17.81 -36.46
CA LEU A 134 -3.37 -16.95 -35.39
C LEU A 134 -2.26 -16.41 -34.50
N LEU A 135 -1.28 -17.22 -34.12
CA LEU A 135 -0.12 -16.81 -33.31
C LEU A 135 0.73 -15.73 -33.98
N GLN A 136 0.80 -15.69 -35.31
CA GLN A 136 1.55 -14.67 -36.04
C GLN A 136 0.87 -13.30 -36.05
N HIS A 137 -0.44 -13.24 -35.82
CA HIS A 137 -1.25 -12.02 -35.88
C HIS A 137 -1.83 -11.61 -34.55
N SER A 138 -1.78 -12.47 -33.54
CA SER A 138 -2.27 -12.22 -32.18
C SER A 138 -1.11 -11.94 -31.23
N GLU A 139 -1.31 -11.03 -30.29
CA GLU A 139 -0.38 -10.81 -29.16
C GLU A 139 -0.53 -11.86 -28.07
N LEU A 140 -1.50 -12.75 -28.18
CA LEU A 140 -1.79 -13.81 -27.22
C LEU A 140 -0.90 -15.03 -27.48
N THR A 141 -0.40 -15.61 -26.42
CA THR A 141 0.38 -16.87 -26.42
C THR A 141 -0.45 -18.10 -26.06
N ASP A 142 -1.63 -17.88 -25.50
CA ASP A 142 -2.50 -18.90 -24.98
C ASP A 142 -3.92 -18.71 -25.52
N PHE A 143 -4.52 -19.75 -26.08
CA PHE A 143 -5.85 -19.70 -26.67
C PHE A 143 -6.81 -20.65 -25.92
N PRO A 144 -7.95 -20.14 -25.46
CA PRO A 144 -9.00 -21.00 -24.93
C PRO A 144 -9.63 -21.87 -26.02
N VAL A 145 -9.81 -23.15 -25.73
CA VAL A 145 -10.42 -24.12 -26.61
C VAL A 145 -11.85 -24.33 -26.23
N VAL A 146 -12.78 -24.11 -27.17
CA VAL A 146 -14.23 -24.26 -26.94
C VAL A 146 -14.84 -25.37 -27.82
N ASN A 147 -15.94 -25.95 -27.35
CA ASN A 147 -16.75 -26.83 -28.13
C ASN A 147 -17.75 -26.04 -29.03
N ASP A 148 -18.54 -26.74 -29.82
CA ASP A 148 -19.58 -26.13 -30.69
C ASP A 148 -20.69 -25.41 -29.92
N GLN A 149 -20.83 -25.67 -28.61
CA GLN A 149 -21.78 -25.03 -27.71
C GLN A 149 -21.20 -23.79 -27.02
N GLY A 150 -19.91 -23.43 -27.27
CA GLY A 150 -19.24 -22.30 -26.67
C GLY A 150 -18.69 -22.57 -25.26
N GLU A 151 -18.73 -23.82 -24.77
CA GLU A 151 -18.18 -24.16 -23.48
C GLU A 151 -16.67 -24.34 -23.53
N LEU A 152 -15.95 -23.78 -22.56
CA LEU A 152 -14.51 -23.94 -22.39
C LEU A 152 -14.18 -25.43 -22.07
N LYS A 153 -13.33 -26.04 -22.88
CA LYS A 153 -12.86 -27.42 -22.69
C LYS A 153 -11.38 -27.49 -22.28
N GLY A 154 -10.59 -26.46 -22.55
CA GLY A 154 -9.19 -26.43 -22.20
C GLY A 154 -8.52 -25.15 -22.71
N MET A 155 -7.20 -25.13 -22.64
CA MET A 155 -6.37 -24.08 -23.22
C MET A 155 -5.26 -24.74 -24.03
N VAL A 156 -4.85 -24.11 -25.13
CA VAL A 156 -3.67 -24.48 -25.89
C VAL A 156 -2.68 -23.33 -25.84
N SER A 157 -1.45 -23.63 -25.40
CA SER A 157 -0.38 -22.66 -25.31
C SER A 157 0.61 -22.76 -26.49
N PHE A 158 1.36 -21.72 -26.73
CA PHE A 158 2.47 -21.75 -27.70
C PHE A 158 3.47 -22.86 -27.40
N GLN A 159 3.69 -23.19 -26.12
CA GLN A 159 4.61 -24.26 -25.71
C GLN A 159 4.09 -25.65 -26.09
N ASP A 160 2.78 -25.87 -25.97
CA ASP A 160 2.15 -27.14 -26.37
C ASP A 160 2.28 -27.35 -27.88
N ILE A 161 2.05 -26.30 -28.66
CA ILE A 161 2.18 -26.35 -30.11
C ILE A 161 3.64 -26.62 -30.51
N LYS A 162 4.60 -25.96 -29.86
CA LYS A 162 6.02 -26.17 -30.12
C LYS A 162 6.47 -27.59 -29.76
N ALA A 163 5.94 -28.15 -28.70
CA ALA A 163 6.24 -29.55 -28.32
C ALA A 163 5.81 -30.53 -29.39
N VAL A 164 4.60 -30.36 -29.94
CA VAL A 164 4.08 -31.21 -31.01
C VAL A 164 4.85 -31.01 -32.34
N MET A 165 5.24 -29.76 -32.66
CA MET A 165 6.03 -29.47 -33.88
C MET A 165 7.49 -29.95 -33.76
N GLY A 166 8.02 -30.09 -32.56
CA GLY A 166 9.38 -30.61 -32.31
C GLY A 166 9.47 -32.13 -32.28
N ASP A 167 8.34 -32.83 -32.26
CA ASP A 167 8.29 -34.29 -32.23
C ASP A 167 8.25 -34.82 -33.65
N THR A 168 9.41 -35.16 -34.17
CA THR A 168 9.65 -35.57 -35.56
C THR A 168 8.94 -36.90 -35.92
N GLU A 169 8.42 -37.66 -34.93
CA GLU A 169 7.65 -38.86 -35.15
C GLU A 169 6.17 -38.59 -35.54
N VAL A 170 5.65 -37.42 -35.21
CA VAL A 170 4.24 -37.09 -35.48
C VAL A 170 4.06 -36.38 -36.83
N TYR A 171 5.12 -35.71 -37.37
CA TYR A 171 5.07 -35.04 -38.66
C TYR A 171 6.32 -35.35 -39.51
N PRO A 172 6.39 -36.50 -40.18
CA PRO A 172 7.51 -36.84 -41.03
C PRO A 172 7.54 -36.11 -42.38
N LEU A 173 6.59 -35.19 -42.62
CA LEU A 173 6.41 -34.50 -43.90
C LEU A 173 6.09 -33.01 -43.75
N LEU A 174 7.06 -32.22 -43.28
CA LEU A 174 7.11 -30.78 -43.56
C LEU A 174 8.51 -30.41 -43.96
#